data_fd8071da0d63d17cd0786e609a550817
#
_entry.id   fd8071da0d63d17cd0786e609a550817
#
_cell.length_a   1.000
_cell.length_b   1.000
_cell.length_c   1.000
_cell.angle_alpha   90.00
_cell.angle_beta   90.00
_cell.angle_gamma   90.00
#
_symmetry.space_group_name_H-M   'P 1'
#
loop_
_entity.id
_entity.type
_entity.pdbx_description
1 polymer ?
#
loop_
_entity_poly.entity_id
_entity_poly.type
_entity_poly.pdbx_seq_one_letter_code
_entity_poly.pdbx_strand_id
1 'polypeptide(L)'
;AFDNPTHKKLEEAGVKIGYVDLAKLRDPLHLYSAPWRLFIRPFGNPKNVGKTKNPAYEGTDPVTIRSILRALNAKADHRKLIMNESTAMLTSANPHAEGSRHSNVAFKFSSPIIQKIYDAEKPVARITKKDGSLKQRLPNKKLDIPASQNDKIKLQYFTEGATGIDISKELKKARFGDKVVIAQFFLADRKIINDIRKAAKRGVKFEIILNNSTAGLPNKASAGELMKFARKHNYDITVRFYNKGEEMYHVKMMSIFKKDYMITYGGSTNFTRRNMRNYNLENELKIVSSYDQKVSKQISDYYDRLWTNRDGDFTLPYDENKNEGVFNDLLFRFIEMNGIGIF
;
A
#
# COMPACT_ATOMS: atom_id res chain seq x y z
N ALA A 1 21.37 1.81 12.41
CA ALA A 1 21.62 2.03 11.01
C ALA A 1 22.01 0.70 10.42
N PHE A 2 21.28 0.22 9.46
CA PHE A 2 21.64 -1.00 8.75
C PHE A 2 22.78 -0.62 7.83
N ASP A 3 23.91 -1.30 7.97
CA ASP A 3 25.04 -1.20 7.06
C ASP A 3 24.59 -1.90 5.75
N ASN A 4 23.92 -1.13 4.89
CA ASN A 4 23.38 -1.68 3.65
C ASN A 4 24.42 -1.44 2.53
N PRO A 5 24.98 -2.50 1.95
CA PRO A 5 25.99 -2.37 0.87
C PRO A 5 25.50 -1.53 -0.32
N THR A 6 24.19 -1.56 -0.60
CA THR A 6 23.59 -0.75 -1.67
C THR A 6 23.67 0.75 -1.36
N HIS A 7 23.42 1.14 -0.12
CA HIS A 7 23.50 2.54 0.30
C HIS A 7 24.94 3.07 0.14
N LYS A 8 25.94 2.28 0.55
CA LYS A 8 27.34 2.64 0.41
C LYS A 8 27.73 2.85 -1.06
N LYS A 9 27.32 1.94 -1.94
CA LYS A 9 27.54 2.07 -3.40
C LYS A 9 26.88 3.33 -3.99
N LEU A 10 25.68 3.67 -3.53
CA LEU A 10 24.97 4.88 -3.97
C LEU A 10 25.69 6.15 -3.49
N GLU A 11 26.18 6.18 -2.25
CA GLU A 11 26.97 7.31 -1.72
C GLU A 11 28.31 7.46 -2.45
N GLU A 12 29.00 6.36 -2.73
CA GLU A 12 30.23 6.34 -3.55
C GLU A 12 29.98 6.86 -4.97
N ALA A 13 28.77 6.63 -5.52
CA ALA A 13 28.33 7.20 -6.80
C ALA A 13 27.87 8.67 -6.70
N GLY A 14 28.04 9.33 -5.54
CA GLY A 14 27.65 10.73 -5.34
C GLY A 14 26.17 10.97 -5.00
N VAL A 15 25.38 9.92 -4.77
CA VAL A 15 23.97 10.04 -4.39
C VAL A 15 23.86 10.49 -2.93
N LYS A 16 23.11 11.55 -2.67
CA LYS A 16 22.81 12.00 -1.31
C LYS A 16 21.69 11.17 -0.72
N ILE A 17 21.99 10.41 0.33
CA ILE A 17 21.02 9.55 1.03
C ILE A 17 20.55 10.26 2.30
N GLY A 18 19.23 10.22 2.54
CA GLY A 18 18.61 10.69 3.77
C GLY A 18 17.65 9.66 4.33
N TYR A 19 17.70 9.45 5.64
CA TYR A 19 16.83 8.52 6.35
C TYR A 19 15.72 9.26 7.08
N VAL A 20 14.48 8.89 6.83
CA VAL A 20 13.33 9.47 7.52
C VAL A 20 13.37 9.15 9.01
N ASP A 21 13.27 10.17 9.86
CA ASP A 21 13.18 9.99 11.30
C ASP A 21 11.76 9.51 11.68
N LEU A 22 11.57 8.21 11.66
CA LEU A 22 10.29 7.57 11.96
C LEU A 22 9.76 7.90 13.37
N ALA A 23 10.62 8.36 14.29
CA ALA A 23 10.19 8.77 15.62
C ALA A 23 9.32 10.04 15.60
N LYS A 24 9.40 10.82 14.53
CA LYS A 24 8.57 12.03 14.32
C LYS A 24 7.20 11.72 13.72
N LEU A 25 6.99 10.51 13.23
CA LEU A 25 5.69 10.08 12.74
C LEU A 25 4.76 9.73 13.90
N ARG A 26 3.45 9.82 13.65
CA ARG A 26 2.41 9.48 14.60
C ARG A 26 2.46 8.00 14.98
N ASP A 27 2.27 7.70 16.26
CA ASP A 27 2.22 6.33 16.75
C ASP A 27 0.90 5.64 16.35
N PRO A 28 0.95 4.42 15.77
CA PRO A 28 -0.25 3.70 15.32
C PRO A 28 -1.08 3.14 16.48
N LEU A 29 -0.44 2.78 17.60
CA LEU A 29 -1.06 2.17 18.77
C LEU A 29 -1.08 3.16 19.95
N HIS A 30 -2.10 4.02 20.05
CA HIS A 30 -2.13 5.08 21.06
C HIS A 30 -2.10 4.57 22.50
N LEU A 31 -2.89 3.54 22.82
CA LEU A 31 -2.94 2.96 24.16
C LEU A 31 -1.62 2.27 24.56
N TYR A 32 -0.90 1.70 23.61
CA TYR A 32 0.39 1.09 23.82
C TYR A 32 1.53 2.11 23.86
N SER A 33 1.43 3.17 23.07
CA SER A 33 2.50 4.16 22.91
C SER A 33 2.80 4.93 24.18
N ALA A 34 1.79 5.23 25.00
CA ALA A 34 2.00 5.95 26.26
C ALA A 34 2.80 5.12 27.27
N PRO A 35 2.42 3.87 27.63
CA PRO A 35 3.25 3.00 28.48
C PRO A 35 4.64 2.73 27.88
N TRP A 36 4.73 2.54 26.56
CA TRP A 36 6.02 2.36 25.90
C TRP A 36 6.96 3.55 26.11
N ARG A 37 6.47 4.77 25.92
CA ARG A 37 7.27 6.00 26.07
C ARG A 37 7.67 6.25 27.50
N LEU A 38 6.81 5.95 28.47
CA LEU A 38 7.06 6.19 29.88
C LEU A 38 7.97 5.11 30.51
N PHE A 39 7.73 3.85 30.22
CA PHE A 39 8.31 2.73 30.97
C PHE A 39 9.37 1.93 30.21
N ILE A 40 9.40 1.98 28.88
CA ILE A 40 10.30 1.12 28.10
C ILE A 40 11.34 1.93 27.32
N ARG A 41 10.92 3.03 26.68
CA ARG A 41 11.80 3.87 25.86
C ARG A 41 12.98 4.48 26.62
N PRO A 42 12.85 4.97 27.88
CA PRO A 42 13.95 5.60 28.63
C PRO A 42 15.16 4.70 28.82
N PHE A 43 14.97 3.39 28.89
CA PHE A 43 16.06 2.42 29.09
C PHE A 43 16.90 2.10 27.85
N GLY A 44 16.67 2.79 26.73
CA GLY A 44 17.46 2.65 25.50
C GLY A 44 17.25 1.31 24.77
N ASN A 45 17.99 1.07 23.73
CA ASN A 45 18.14 -0.25 23.08
C ASN A 45 19.52 -0.81 23.43
N PRO A 46 19.63 -1.99 24.04
CA PRO A 46 20.92 -2.64 24.19
C PRO A 46 21.49 -2.89 22.78
N LYS A 47 22.74 -2.47 22.56
CA LYS A 47 23.44 -2.78 21.31
C LYS A 47 23.74 -4.28 21.27
N ASN A 48 23.35 -4.96 20.19
CA ASN A 48 23.83 -6.29 19.79
C ASN A 48 23.63 -7.47 20.76
N VAL A 49 22.54 -7.55 21.52
CA VAL A 49 22.30 -8.66 22.44
C VAL A 49 20.93 -9.29 22.23
N GLY A 50 20.56 -9.58 20.99
CA GLY A 50 19.36 -10.40 20.72
C GLY A 50 19.65 -11.87 20.95
N LYS A 51 18.83 -12.55 21.76
CA LYS A 51 18.87 -14.01 21.95
C LYS A 51 17.67 -14.72 21.33
N THR A 52 16.72 -13.97 20.77
CA THR A 52 15.46 -14.48 20.23
C THR A 52 15.50 -14.43 18.70
N LYS A 53 15.14 -15.54 18.06
CA LYS A 53 14.97 -15.55 16.59
C LYS A 53 14.01 -14.44 16.18
N ASN A 54 14.30 -13.74 15.08
CA ASN A 54 13.43 -12.72 14.55
C ASN A 54 12.14 -13.39 13.99
N PRO A 55 10.97 -13.14 14.57
CA PRO A 55 9.74 -13.79 14.11
C PRO A 55 9.24 -13.27 12.77
N ALA A 56 9.78 -12.14 12.28
CA ALA A 56 9.36 -11.52 11.04
C ALA A 56 10.23 -11.87 9.83
N TYR A 57 11.50 -12.28 10.06
CA TYR A 57 12.43 -12.58 8.97
C TYR A 57 13.38 -13.71 9.39
N GLU A 58 13.28 -14.86 8.73
CA GLU A 58 14.26 -15.95 8.88
C GLU A 58 15.61 -15.52 8.29
N GLY A 59 16.71 -15.89 8.98
CA GLY A 59 18.08 -15.60 8.53
C GLY A 59 18.62 -14.21 8.88
N THR A 60 17.88 -13.41 9.66
CA THR A 60 18.37 -12.13 10.20
C THR A 60 18.92 -12.27 11.63
N ASP A 61 19.70 -11.26 12.04
CA ASP A 61 20.27 -11.21 13.39
C ASP A 61 19.21 -11.41 14.49
N PRO A 62 19.55 -12.11 15.60
CA PRO A 62 18.68 -12.26 16.73
C PRO A 62 18.17 -10.92 17.28
N VAL A 63 16.91 -10.88 17.66
CA VAL A 63 16.26 -9.67 18.17
C VAL A 63 16.04 -9.75 19.69
N THR A 64 15.93 -8.60 20.35
CA THR A 64 15.54 -8.52 21.75
C THR A 64 14.03 -8.47 21.88
N ILE A 65 13.47 -8.91 23.02
CA ILE A 65 12.05 -8.73 23.35
C ILE A 65 11.64 -7.25 23.20
N ARG A 66 12.53 -6.33 23.58
CA ARG A 66 12.31 -4.89 23.39
C ARG A 66 12.19 -4.51 21.91
N SER A 67 12.97 -5.10 21.01
CA SER A 67 12.86 -4.88 19.57
C SER A 67 11.52 -5.36 19.03
N ILE A 68 11.04 -6.52 19.52
CA ILE A 68 9.71 -7.06 19.19
C ILE A 68 8.61 -6.10 19.68
N LEU A 69 8.69 -5.69 20.94
CA LEU A 69 7.75 -4.71 21.51
C LEU A 69 7.76 -3.37 20.73
N ARG A 70 8.95 -2.90 20.32
CA ARG A 70 9.06 -1.71 19.46
C ARG A 70 8.40 -1.91 18.10
N ALA A 71 8.48 -3.11 17.54
CA ALA A 71 7.87 -3.44 16.25
C ALA A 71 6.33 -3.34 16.28
N LEU A 72 5.68 -3.53 17.43
CA LEU A 72 4.24 -3.31 17.60
C LEU A 72 3.84 -1.86 17.28
N ASN A 73 4.73 -0.90 17.53
CA ASN A 73 4.56 0.51 17.21
C ASN A 73 5.36 0.92 15.98
N ALA A 74 5.65 0.00 15.07
CA ALA A 74 6.41 0.26 13.86
C ALA A 74 5.69 1.26 12.95
N LYS A 75 6.48 2.10 12.31
CA LYS A 75 6.08 3.12 11.35
C LYS A 75 7.01 2.99 10.15
N ALA A 76 6.51 3.34 8.99
CA ALA A 76 7.32 3.27 7.78
C ALA A 76 7.15 4.54 6.94
N ASP A 77 8.21 4.90 6.25
CA ASP A 77 8.11 5.64 5.00
C ASP A 77 7.91 4.59 3.90
N HIS A 78 6.67 4.48 3.47
CA HIS A 78 6.26 3.47 2.48
C HIS A 78 6.06 4.08 1.09
N ARG A 79 6.38 5.36 0.92
CA ARG A 79 6.32 6.06 -0.37
C ARG A 79 7.31 5.48 -1.36
N LYS A 80 6.89 5.38 -2.62
CA LYS A 80 7.69 4.87 -3.73
C LYS A 80 7.55 5.81 -4.91
N LEU A 81 8.43 6.79 -4.95
CA LEU A 81 8.43 7.86 -5.93
C LEU A 81 9.82 8.02 -6.54
N ILE A 82 9.87 8.05 -7.86
CA ILE A 82 11.02 8.49 -8.62
C ILE A 82 10.57 9.68 -9.45
N MET A 83 11.29 10.80 -9.36
CA MET A 83 10.92 12.00 -10.12
C MET A 83 12.13 12.84 -10.50
N ASN A 84 11.98 13.54 -11.59
CA ASN A 84 12.82 14.66 -11.98
C ASN A 84 11.95 15.91 -12.17
N GLU A 85 12.47 16.93 -12.82
CA GLU A 85 11.78 18.22 -12.98
C GLU A 85 10.56 18.15 -13.91
N SER A 86 10.45 17.15 -14.78
CA SER A 86 9.40 17.06 -15.81
C SER A 86 8.60 15.76 -15.77
N THR A 87 9.10 14.73 -15.11
CA THR A 87 8.49 13.39 -15.10
C THR A 87 8.48 12.82 -13.70
N ALA A 88 7.41 12.15 -13.34
CA ALA A 88 7.31 11.37 -12.11
C ALA A 88 6.86 9.94 -12.41
N MET A 89 7.29 9.03 -11.56
CA MET A 89 6.84 7.64 -11.54
C MET A 89 6.49 7.25 -10.11
N LEU A 90 5.22 6.92 -9.89
CA LEU A 90 4.75 6.28 -8.67
C LEU A 90 4.65 4.78 -8.92
N THR A 91 5.13 4.00 -7.96
CA THR A 91 5.14 2.53 -8.11
C THR A 91 4.77 1.82 -6.81
N SER A 92 4.35 0.57 -6.92
CA SER A 92 4.24 -0.33 -5.76
C SER A 92 5.56 -1.01 -5.40
N ALA A 93 6.57 -0.98 -6.29
CA ALA A 93 7.84 -1.68 -6.14
C ALA A 93 8.71 -1.11 -5.03
N ASN A 94 9.31 -1.98 -4.24
CA ASN A 94 10.40 -1.62 -3.34
C ASN A 94 11.74 -1.64 -4.09
N PRO A 95 12.65 -0.68 -3.87
CA PRO A 95 13.94 -0.61 -4.57
C PRO A 95 14.98 -1.55 -3.93
N HIS A 96 14.71 -2.84 -3.93
CA HIS A 96 15.63 -3.89 -3.47
C HIS A 96 15.54 -5.11 -4.38
N ALA A 97 16.56 -6.00 -4.33
CA ALA A 97 16.68 -7.14 -5.24
C ALA A 97 15.45 -8.07 -5.23
N GLU A 98 14.86 -8.34 -4.07
CA GLU A 98 13.64 -9.15 -3.97
C GLU A 98 12.44 -8.44 -4.60
N GLY A 99 12.33 -7.11 -4.47
CA GLY A 99 11.25 -6.32 -5.06
C GLY A 99 11.17 -6.43 -6.57
N SER A 100 12.30 -6.69 -7.25
CA SER A 100 12.35 -6.91 -8.70
C SER A 100 11.72 -8.22 -9.16
N ARG A 101 11.52 -9.18 -8.24
CA ARG A 101 10.91 -10.48 -8.51
C ARG A 101 9.40 -10.49 -8.20
N HIS A 102 8.85 -9.39 -7.71
CA HIS A 102 7.44 -9.29 -7.33
C HIS A 102 6.62 -8.68 -8.46
N SER A 103 5.36 -9.06 -8.55
CA SER A 103 4.40 -8.41 -9.42
C SER A 103 4.08 -7.01 -8.88
N ASN A 104 4.44 -5.99 -9.63
CA ASN A 104 4.29 -4.60 -9.27
C ASN A 104 3.60 -3.79 -10.37
N VAL A 105 3.10 -2.61 -10.02
CA VAL A 105 2.61 -1.61 -10.97
C VAL A 105 3.37 -0.31 -10.81
N ALA A 106 3.47 0.44 -11.92
CA ALA A 106 4.04 1.78 -11.92
C ALA A 106 3.27 2.69 -12.88
N PHE A 107 3.07 3.93 -12.48
CA PHE A 107 2.47 4.99 -13.27
C PHE A 107 3.52 6.06 -13.54
N LYS A 108 3.95 6.16 -14.81
CA LYS A 108 4.86 7.21 -15.28
C LYS A 108 4.05 8.29 -15.98
N PHE A 109 4.27 9.53 -15.62
CA PHE A 109 3.54 10.67 -16.15
C PHE A 109 4.37 11.96 -16.16
N SER A 110 3.97 12.88 -17.07
CA SER A 110 4.43 14.27 -17.09
C SER A 110 3.19 15.16 -16.99
N SER A 111 3.12 16.00 -15.97
CA SER A 111 1.94 16.84 -15.69
C SER A 111 2.28 17.92 -14.65
N PRO A 112 1.61 19.08 -14.66
CA PRO A 112 1.78 20.11 -13.63
C PRO A 112 1.60 19.63 -12.17
N ILE A 113 0.95 18.47 -11.94
CA ILE A 113 0.82 17.87 -10.63
C ILE A 113 2.18 17.53 -9.98
N ILE A 114 3.25 17.38 -10.77
CA ILE A 114 4.62 17.09 -10.30
C ILE A 114 5.09 18.18 -9.33
N GLN A 115 4.72 19.45 -9.54
CA GLN A 115 5.00 20.51 -8.59
C GLN A 115 4.36 20.24 -7.22
N LYS A 116 3.10 19.79 -7.20
CA LYS A 116 2.41 19.44 -5.95
C LYS A 116 3.06 18.23 -5.26
N ILE A 117 3.53 17.24 -6.03
CA ILE A 117 4.26 16.09 -5.52
C ILE A 117 5.57 16.56 -4.88
N TYR A 118 6.34 17.37 -5.59
CA TYR A 118 7.58 17.96 -5.07
C TYR A 118 7.37 18.72 -3.76
N ASP A 119 6.32 19.54 -3.69
CA ASP A 119 5.97 20.30 -2.51
C ASP A 119 5.54 19.39 -1.34
N ALA A 120 4.87 18.27 -1.62
CA ALA A 120 4.48 17.27 -0.63
C ALA A 120 5.67 16.47 -0.06
N GLU A 121 6.79 16.38 -0.79
CA GLU A 121 8.01 15.73 -0.30
C GLU A 121 8.86 16.64 0.61
N LYS A 122 8.68 17.97 0.56
CA LYS A 122 9.44 18.92 1.41
C LYS A 122 9.29 18.67 2.91
N PRO A 123 8.08 18.42 3.48
CA PRO A 123 7.94 18.07 4.89
C PRO A 123 8.65 16.76 5.25
N VAL A 124 8.65 15.77 4.37
CA VAL A 124 9.34 14.49 4.58
C VAL A 124 10.86 14.71 4.61
N ALA A 125 11.38 15.46 3.64
CA ALA A 125 12.80 15.83 3.62
C ALA A 125 13.27 16.56 4.90
N ARG A 126 12.41 17.40 5.50
CA ARG A 126 12.72 18.12 6.75
C ARG A 126 12.86 17.21 7.98
N ILE A 127 12.24 16.04 7.96
CA ILE A 127 12.37 15.04 9.02
C ILE A 127 13.40 13.95 8.70
N THR A 128 14.16 14.12 7.62
CA THR A 128 15.20 13.20 7.19
C THR A 128 16.52 13.55 7.87
N LYS A 129 17.31 12.54 8.21
CA LYS A 129 18.65 12.65 8.78
C LYS A 129 19.64 11.91 7.90
N LYS A 130 20.85 12.46 7.74
CA LYS A 130 22.01 11.71 7.29
C LYS A 130 22.81 11.32 8.54
N ASP A 131 23.12 10.05 8.71
CA ASP A 131 23.94 9.51 9.81
C ASP A 131 23.61 10.09 11.21
N GLY A 132 22.35 10.47 11.40
CA GLY A 132 21.86 11.06 12.64
C GLY A 132 22.04 12.58 12.79
N SER A 133 22.75 13.27 11.88
CA SER A 133 23.14 14.67 12.13
C SER A 133 22.61 15.72 11.15
N LEU A 134 22.39 15.42 9.88
CA LEU A 134 22.02 16.43 8.89
C LEU A 134 20.57 16.28 8.40
N LYS A 135 19.79 17.33 8.58
CA LYS A 135 18.46 17.47 7.97
C LYS A 135 18.63 17.76 6.47
N GLN A 136 18.09 16.90 5.63
CA GLN A 136 17.94 17.20 4.22
C GLN A 136 16.83 18.23 4.02
N ARG A 137 17.05 19.17 3.11
CA ARG A 137 16.03 20.15 2.73
C ARG A 137 15.93 20.18 1.21
N LEU A 138 14.73 19.98 0.70
CA LEU A 138 14.47 20.26 -0.71
C LEU A 138 14.34 21.80 -0.89
N PRO A 139 15.02 22.37 -1.89
CA PRO A 139 14.95 23.80 -2.14
C PRO A 139 13.54 24.23 -2.55
N ASN A 140 13.22 25.51 -2.30
CA ASN A 140 12.02 26.12 -2.86
C ASN A 140 12.26 26.41 -4.34
N LYS A 141 11.87 25.48 -5.18
CA LYS A 141 12.03 25.58 -6.63
C LYS A 141 10.66 25.50 -7.29
N LYS A 142 10.39 26.38 -8.23
CA LYS A 142 9.30 26.22 -9.21
C LYS A 142 9.84 25.36 -10.35
N LEU A 143 9.18 24.24 -10.59
CA LEU A 143 9.56 23.33 -11.66
C LEU A 143 9.01 23.85 -13.00
N ASP A 144 9.79 23.71 -14.04
CA ASP A 144 9.37 24.02 -15.40
C ASP A 144 8.71 22.77 -16.02
N ILE A 145 7.42 22.64 -15.77
CA ILE A 145 6.66 21.47 -16.16
C ILE A 145 5.74 21.86 -17.33
N PRO A 146 5.78 21.13 -18.45
CA PRO A 146 4.87 21.38 -19.58
C PRO A 146 3.41 21.33 -19.14
N ALA A 147 2.60 22.23 -19.65
CA ALA A 147 1.16 22.20 -19.46
C ALA A 147 0.58 20.88 -19.98
N SER A 148 -0.37 20.31 -19.23
CA SER A 148 -1.09 19.13 -19.73
C SER A 148 -1.97 19.53 -20.92
N GLN A 149 -1.83 18.82 -22.03
CA GLN A 149 -2.63 19.05 -23.24
C GLN A 149 -3.83 18.08 -23.35
N ASN A 150 -4.04 17.21 -22.35
CA ASN A 150 -5.08 16.18 -22.41
C ASN A 150 -6.13 16.37 -21.32
N ASP A 151 -7.24 17.00 -21.69
CA ASP A 151 -8.38 17.23 -20.78
C ASP A 151 -9.15 15.95 -20.40
N LYS A 152 -8.94 14.85 -21.12
CA LYS A 152 -9.59 13.57 -20.89
C LYS A 152 -8.94 12.74 -19.76
N ILE A 153 -7.79 13.22 -19.24
CA ILE A 153 -7.09 12.59 -18.12
C ILE A 153 -6.93 13.62 -17.00
N LYS A 154 -7.50 13.33 -15.83
CA LYS A 154 -7.32 14.15 -14.63
C LYS A 154 -6.52 13.37 -13.59
N LEU A 155 -5.45 13.98 -13.09
CA LEU A 155 -4.58 13.42 -12.06
C LEU A 155 -4.78 14.14 -10.75
N GLN A 156 -4.82 13.36 -9.65
CA GLN A 156 -4.79 13.87 -8.28
C GLN A 156 -3.76 13.05 -7.48
N TYR A 157 -3.01 13.73 -6.65
CA TYR A 157 -2.02 13.11 -5.78
C TYR A 157 -2.49 13.16 -4.33
N PHE A 158 -2.43 12.03 -3.66
CA PHE A 158 -2.78 11.89 -2.25
C PHE A 158 -1.59 11.38 -1.46
N THR A 159 -1.53 11.78 -0.21
CA THR A 159 -0.56 11.28 0.76
C THR A 159 -1.28 10.76 2.00
N GLU A 160 -0.70 9.76 2.63
CA GLU A 160 -1.15 9.22 3.91
C GLU A 160 -2.66 8.88 3.92
N GLY A 161 -3.32 9.21 5.01
CA GLY A 161 -4.75 8.91 5.24
C GLY A 161 -5.73 9.59 4.28
N ALA A 162 -5.29 10.59 3.50
CA ALA A 162 -6.14 11.23 2.50
C ALA A 162 -6.59 10.25 1.40
N THR A 163 -5.73 9.29 1.05
CA THR A 163 -6.06 8.18 0.14
C THR A 163 -7.28 7.40 0.63
N GLY A 164 -7.28 6.96 1.88
CA GLY A 164 -8.39 6.17 2.45
C GLY A 164 -9.70 6.95 2.54
N ILE A 165 -9.63 8.26 2.76
CA ILE A 165 -10.81 9.14 2.78
C ILE A 165 -11.41 9.23 1.37
N ASP A 166 -10.59 9.46 0.36
CA ASP A 166 -11.08 9.64 -1.02
C ASP A 166 -11.59 8.32 -1.62
N ILE A 167 -10.88 7.20 -1.44
CA ILE A 167 -11.36 5.87 -1.84
C ILE A 167 -12.72 5.56 -1.21
N SER A 168 -12.87 5.79 0.10
CA SER A 168 -14.14 5.59 0.78
C SER A 168 -15.26 6.47 0.22
N LYS A 169 -14.94 7.71 -0.17
CA LYS A 169 -15.89 8.64 -0.81
C LYS A 169 -16.33 8.11 -2.17
N GLU A 170 -15.41 7.64 -3.01
CA GLU A 170 -15.75 7.11 -4.34
C GLU A 170 -16.52 5.77 -4.24
N LEU A 171 -16.17 4.88 -3.31
CA LEU A 171 -16.95 3.67 -3.05
C LEU A 171 -18.38 3.98 -2.59
N LYS A 172 -18.59 5.05 -1.82
CA LYS A 172 -19.95 5.49 -1.42
C LYS A 172 -20.78 6.03 -2.60
N LYS A 173 -20.12 6.60 -3.61
CA LYS A 173 -20.76 7.10 -4.82
C LYS A 173 -21.05 6.00 -5.86
N ALA A 174 -20.39 4.85 -5.72
CA ALA A 174 -20.60 3.72 -6.62
C ALA A 174 -22.02 3.15 -6.45
N ARG A 175 -22.64 2.78 -7.59
CA ARG A 175 -24.03 2.34 -7.68
C ARG A 175 -24.20 1.23 -8.71
N PHE A 176 -25.41 0.75 -8.86
CA PHE A 176 -25.78 -0.26 -9.87
C PHE A 176 -25.23 0.10 -11.26
N GLY A 177 -24.63 -0.88 -11.93
CA GLY A 177 -23.97 -0.75 -13.22
C GLY A 177 -22.47 -0.37 -13.15
N ASP A 178 -21.97 0.06 -11.98
CA ASP A 178 -20.53 0.25 -11.78
C ASP A 178 -19.85 -1.09 -11.46
N LYS A 179 -18.61 -1.27 -11.98
CA LYS A 179 -17.72 -2.37 -11.60
C LYS A 179 -16.50 -1.81 -10.85
N VAL A 180 -16.14 -2.43 -9.74
CA VAL A 180 -14.92 -2.12 -8.98
C VAL A 180 -13.98 -3.31 -9.05
N VAL A 181 -12.76 -3.08 -9.52
CA VAL A 181 -11.67 -4.07 -9.50
C VAL A 181 -10.64 -3.64 -8.46
N ILE A 182 -10.32 -4.54 -7.54
CA ILE A 182 -9.31 -4.34 -6.50
C ILE A 182 -8.19 -5.32 -6.70
N ALA A 183 -6.96 -4.83 -6.88
CA ALA A 183 -5.73 -5.59 -7.00
C ALA A 183 -4.80 -5.18 -5.87
N GLN A 184 -4.69 -6.01 -4.81
CA GLN A 184 -4.04 -5.59 -3.58
C GLN A 184 -3.11 -6.65 -3.00
N PHE A 185 -1.96 -6.16 -2.52
CA PHE A 185 -1.08 -6.97 -1.70
C PHE A 185 -1.76 -7.31 -0.36
N PHE A 186 -2.37 -6.30 0.31
CA PHE A 186 -3.18 -6.52 1.53
C PHE A 186 -4.53 -5.79 1.47
N LEU A 187 -5.59 -6.51 1.81
CA LEU A 187 -6.94 -5.99 2.02
C LEU A 187 -7.42 -6.40 3.41
N ALA A 188 -7.32 -5.51 4.38
CA ALA A 188 -7.69 -5.77 5.77
C ALA A 188 -8.39 -4.57 6.46
N ASP A 189 -8.32 -3.34 5.91
CA ASP A 189 -8.96 -2.17 6.53
C ASP A 189 -10.48 -2.38 6.65
N ARG A 190 -10.96 -2.42 7.90
CA ARG A 190 -12.37 -2.71 8.23
C ARG A 190 -13.36 -1.72 7.62
N LYS A 191 -12.93 -0.46 7.45
CA LYS A 191 -13.77 0.56 6.84
C LYS A 191 -13.93 0.31 5.34
N ILE A 192 -12.85 -0.01 4.65
CA ILE A 192 -12.89 -0.33 3.22
C ILE A 192 -13.72 -1.60 2.97
N ILE A 193 -13.52 -2.67 3.76
CA ILE A 193 -14.34 -3.88 3.68
C ILE A 193 -15.84 -3.55 3.86
N ASN A 194 -16.17 -2.70 4.83
CA ASN A 194 -17.54 -2.27 5.06
C ASN A 194 -18.09 -1.38 3.91
N ASP A 195 -17.26 -0.51 3.34
CA ASP A 195 -17.64 0.31 2.19
C ASP A 195 -17.88 -0.56 0.93
N ILE A 196 -17.08 -1.63 0.71
CA ILE A 196 -17.30 -2.66 -0.33
C ILE A 196 -18.66 -3.32 -0.12
N ARG A 197 -18.94 -3.82 1.09
CA ARG A 197 -20.25 -4.46 1.41
C ARG A 197 -21.43 -3.53 1.16
N LYS A 198 -21.31 -2.26 1.55
CA LYS A 198 -22.35 -1.24 1.32
C LYS A 198 -22.53 -0.92 -0.17
N ALA A 199 -21.47 -0.90 -0.95
CA ALA A 199 -21.53 -0.68 -2.38
C ALA A 199 -22.16 -1.89 -3.11
N ALA A 200 -21.79 -3.12 -2.72
CA ALA A 200 -22.40 -4.34 -3.25
C ALA A 200 -23.92 -4.39 -2.99
N LYS A 201 -24.38 -3.93 -1.81
CA LYS A 201 -25.84 -3.77 -1.53
C LYS A 201 -26.54 -2.81 -2.49
N ARG A 202 -25.82 -1.88 -3.13
CA ARG A 202 -26.35 -0.97 -4.15
C ARG A 202 -26.22 -1.52 -5.58
N GLY A 203 -25.82 -2.80 -5.73
CA GLY A 203 -25.69 -3.46 -7.01
C GLY A 203 -24.36 -3.19 -7.73
N VAL A 204 -23.33 -2.77 -7.02
CA VAL A 204 -21.97 -2.64 -7.56
C VAL A 204 -21.33 -4.02 -7.65
N LYS A 205 -20.75 -4.35 -8.81
CA LYS A 205 -19.96 -5.56 -9.04
C LYS A 205 -18.55 -5.39 -8.51
N PHE A 206 -18.02 -6.40 -7.78
CA PHE A 206 -16.64 -6.43 -7.30
C PHE A 206 -15.87 -7.63 -7.84
N GLU A 207 -14.72 -7.35 -8.43
CA GLU A 207 -13.70 -8.32 -8.83
C GLU A 207 -12.43 -8.02 -8.01
N ILE A 208 -11.96 -8.96 -7.18
CA ILE A 208 -10.90 -8.72 -6.21
C ILE A 208 -9.77 -9.74 -6.42
N ILE A 209 -8.54 -9.26 -6.68
CA ILE A 209 -7.34 -10.07 -6.78
C ILE A 209 -6.44 -9.75 -5.58
N LEU A 210 -6.11 -10.76 -4.78
CA LEU A 210 -5.32 -10.63 -3.57
C LEU A 210 -4.05 -11.48 -3.63
N ASN A 211 -3.01 -11.02 -2.94
CA ASN A 211 -1.80 -11.81 -2.74
C ASN A 211 -2.09 -13.08 -1.93
N ASN A 212 -1.51 -14.20 -2.34
CA ASN A 212 -1.69 -15.54 -1.74
C ASN A 212 -0.46 -16.04 -0.94
N SER A 213 0.59 -15.22 -0.76
CA SER A 213 1.75 -15.65 0.02
C SER A 213 1.42 -15.86 1.50
N THR A 214 2.33 -16.49 2.26
CA THR A 214 2.21 -16.67 3.71
C THR A 214 2.00 -15.36 4.45
N ALA A 215 2.54 -14.25 3.95
CA ALA A 215 2.23 -12.89 4.41
C ALA A 215 0.77 -12.50 4.16
N GLY A 216 0.03 -13.22 3.31
CA GLY A 216 -1.36 -12.96 2.93
C GLY A 216 -2.42 -13.46 3.91
N LEU A 217 -2.09 -13.88 5.13
CA LEU A 217 -3.09 -14.33 6.13
C LEU A 217 -4.26 -13.33 6.32
N PRO A 218 -4.05 -12.00 6.41
CA PRO A 218 -5.14 -11.04 6.49
C PRO A 218 -6.07 -11.09 5.26
N ASN A 219 -5.52 -11.41 4.09
CA ASN A 219 -6.29 -11.52 2.85
C ASN A 219 -7.27 -12.70 2.87
N LYS A 220 -6.86 -13.85 3.42
CA LYS A 220 -7.72 -15.03 3.55
C LYS A 220 -8.95 -14.72 4.40
N ALA A 221 -8.76 -14.07 5.57
CA ALA A 221 -9.84 -13.67 6.46
C ALA A 221 -10.81 -12.67 5.79
N SER A 222 -10.27 -11.67 5.09
CA SER A 222 -11.08 -10.66 4.39
C SER A 222 -11.83 -11.24 3.19
N ALA A 223 -11.18 -12.13 2.43
CA ALA A 223 -11.80 -12.87 1.33
C ALA A 223 -12.96 -13.74 1.84
N GLY A 224 -12.73 -14.51 2.91
CA GLY A 224 -13.76 -15.35 3.53
C GLY A 224 -14.97 -14.55 3.98
N GLU A 225 -14.75 -13.40 4.64
CA GLU A 225 -15.83 -12.52 5.06
C GLU A 225 -16.63 -11.97 3.87
N LEU A 226 -15.95 -11.49 2.83
CA LEU A 226 -16.60 -10.92 1.64
C LEU A 226 -17.35 -11.99 0.84
N MET A 227 -16.76 -13.18 0.64
CA MET A 227 -17.39 -14.28 -0.10
C MET A 227 -18.59 -14.85 0.65
N LYS A 228 -18.51 -15.02 1.98
CA LYS A 228 -19.65 -15.43 2.82
C LYS A 228 -20.77 -14.41 2.76
N PHE A 229 -20.45 -13.11 2.81
CA PHE A 229 -21.43 -12.03 2.68
C PHE A 229 -22.08 -12.03 1.30
N ALA A 230 -21.29 -12.18 0.22
CA ALA A 230 -21.77 -12.23 -1.15
C ALA A 230 -22.80 -13.36 -1.35
N ARG A 231 -22.45 -14.59 -0.95
CA ARG A 231 -23.32 -15.76 -1.09
C ARG A 231 -24.62 -15.65 -0.27
N LYS A 232 -24.49 -15.22 0.99
CA LYS A 232 -25.66 -15.09 1.87
C LYS A 232 -26.73 -14.15 1.29
N HIS A 233 -26.34 -13.15 0.52
CA HIS A 233 -27.22 -12.09 0.05
C HIS A 233 -27.33 -12.01 -1.48
N ASN A 234 -26.70 -12.93 -2.21
CA ASN A 234 -26.63 -12.96 -3.67
C ASN A 234 -26.07 -11.64 -4.27
N TYR A 235 -24.97 -11.13 -3.68
CA TYR A 235 -24.27 -9.95 -4.18
C TYR A 235 -23.10 -10.34 -5.09
N ASP A 236 -22.84 -9.52 -6.10
CA ASP A 236 -21.79 -9.74 -7.09
C ASP A 236 -20.40 -9.32 -6.53
N ILE A 237 -19.84 -10.14 -5.66
CA ILE A 237 -18.46 -10.02 -5.16
C ILE A 237 -17.75 -11.33 -5.45
N THR A 238 -16.66 -11.26 -6.20
CA THR A 238 -15.81 -12.41 -6.50
C THR A 238 -14.37 -12.11 -6.09
N VAL A 239 -13.72 -13.07 -5.41
CA VAL A 239 -12.34 -12.97 -4.98
C VAL A 239 -11.51 -14.06 -5.66
N ARG A 240 -10.33 -13.70 -6.14
CA ARG A 240 -9.30 -14.59 -6.68
C ARG A 240 -7.98 -14.32 -5.96
N PHE A 241 -7.15 -15.34 -5.85
CA PHE A 241 -5.80 -15.22 -5.30
C PHE A 241 -4.76 -15.31 -6.41
N TYR A 242 -3.75 -14.45 -6.36
CA TYR A 242 -2.63 -14.51 -7.30
C TYR A 242 -1.84 -15.81 -7.13
N ASN A 243 -1.48 -16.44 -8.23
CA ASN A 243 -0.89 -17.78 -8.28
C ASN A 243 0.33 -17.84 -9.22
N LYS A 244 1.45 -17.29 -8.80
CA LYS A 244 2.72 -17.35 -9.55
C LYS A 244 3.86 -17.81 -8.65
N GLY A 245 3.71 -19.00 -8.04
CA GLY A 245 4.75 -19.63 -7.22
C GLY A 245 5.24 -18.71 -6.08
N GLU A 246 6.54 -18.45 -6.05
CA GLU A 246 7.18 -17.60 -5.03
C GLU A 246 7.03 -16.11 -5.31
N GLU A 247 6.50 -15.70 -6.46
CA GLU A 247 6.28 -14.31 -6.81
C GLU A 247 5.17 -13.71 -5.95
N MET A 248 5.49 -12.68 -5.17
CA MET A 248 4.47 -11.96 -4.40
C MET A 248 3.70 -10.98 -5.29
N TYR A 249 2.38 -10.99 -5.15
CA TYR A 249 1.51 -9.99 -5.77
C TYR A 249 1.56 -8.68 -5.00
N HIS A 250 2.60 -7.89 -5.25
CA HIS A 250 2.88 -6.66 -4.51
C HIS A 250 2.18 -5.42 -5.10
N VAL A 251 1.16 -5.64 -5.90
CA VAL A 251 0.32 -4.58 -6.50
C VAL A 251 -0.52 -3.88 -5.45
N LYS A 252 -0.71 -2.57 -5.63
CA LYS A 252 -1.63 -1.74 -4.87
C LYS A 252 -2.37 -0.86 -5.86
N MET A 253 -3.51 -1.36 -6.33
CA MET A 253 -4.32 -0.68 -7.33
C MET A 253 -5.80 -0.98 -7.14
N MET A 254 -6.65 0.01 -7.37
CA MET A 254 -8.09 -0.15 -7.42
C MET A 254 -8.63 0.68 -8.58
N SER A 255 -9.56 0.11 -9.35
CA SER A 255 -10.27 0.86 -10.41
C SER A 255 -11.77 0.75 -10.26
N ILE A 256 -12.45 1.85 -10.46
CA ILE A 256 -13.91 1.95 -10.53
C ILE A 256 -14.28 2.24 -11.98
N PHE A 257 -14.93 1.30 -12.62
CA PHE A 257 -15.43 1.40 -13.99
C PHE A 257 -16.82 2.00 -13.95
N LYS A 258 -16.94 3.21 -14.47
CA LYS A 258 -18.19 3.95 -14.65
C LYS A 258 -18.69 3.80 -16.08
N LYS A 259 -19.87 4.33 -16.40
CA LYS A 259 -20.43 4.25 -17.75
C LYS A 259 -19.47 4.80 -18.82
N ASP A 260 -18.91 5.99 -18.62
CA ASP A 260 -18.17 6.73 -19.66
C ASP A 260 -16.67 6.92 -19.34
N TYR A 261 -16.24 6.61 -18.12
CA TYR A 261 -14.87 6.81 -17.65
C TYR A 261 -14.52 5.83 -16.52
N MET A 262 -13.25 5.76 -16.23
CA MET A 262 -12.77 5.00 -15.06
C MET A 262 -12.02 5.91 -14.10
N ILE A 263 -12.04 5.51 -12.82
CA ILE A 263 -11.24 6.10 -11.75
C ILE A 263 -10.27 5.03 -11.27
N THR A 264 -8.97 5.28 -11.37
CA THR A 264 -7.95 4.36 -10.88
C THR A 264 -7.14 5.00 -9.78
N TYR A 265 -6.89 4.25 -8.72
CA TYR A 265 -5.92 4.54 -7.66
C TYR A 265 -4.76 3.58 -7.80
N GLY A 266 -3.54 4.09 -7.64
CA GLY A 266 -2.36 3.25 -7.63
C GLY A 266 -1.15 3.95 -7.04
N GLY A 267 -0.35 3.20 -6.28
CA GLY A 267 0.80 3.75 -5.57
C GLY A 267 1.37 2.81 -4.52
N SER A 268 1.64 3.33 -3.34
CA SER A 268 2.24 2.56 -2.26
C SER A 268 1.23 1.95 -1.29
N THR A 269 -0.03 2.40 -1.30
CA THR A 269 -1.00 2.22 -0.21
C THR A 269 -1.63 0.82 -0.20
N ASN A 270 -1.28 0.00 0.78
CA ASN A 270 -2.04 -1.21 1.10
C ASN A 270 -3.40 -0.84 1.73
N PHE A 271 -4.42 -1.67 1.50
CA PHE A 271 -5.72 -1.48 2.14
C PHE A 271 -5.75 -2.06 3.56
N THR A 272 -4.82 -1.57 4.39
CA THR A 272 -4.74 -1.89 5.82
C THR A 272 -4.97 -0.63 6.65
N ARG A 273 -5.33 -0.80 7.91
CA ARG A 273 -5.55 0.33 8.81
C ARG A 273 -4.34 1.26 8.88
N ARG A 274 -3.14 0.71 8.89
CA ARG A 274 -1.90 1.46 9.04
C ARG A 274 -1.64 2.38 7.85
N ASN A 275 -1.86 1.90 6.65
CA ASN A 275 -1.66 2.63 5.41
C ASN A 275 -2.80 3.62 5.11
N MET A 276 -4.06 3.22 5.44
CA MET A 276 -5.26 4.00 5.14
C MET A 276 -5.59 5.08 6.20
N ARG A 277 -4.88 5.14 7.35
CA ARG A 277 -5.24 5.96 8.51
C ARG A 277 -4.16 6.90 9.00
N ASN A 278 -3.21 7.29 8.15
CA ASN A 278 -2.19 8.29 8.49
C ASN A 278 -1.18 7.83 9.56
N TYR A 279 -0.78 6.55 9.54
CA TYR A 279 0.25 6.02 10.43
C TYR A 279 1.58 5.78 9.74
N ASN A 280 1.56 5.43 8.45
CA ASN A 280 2.72 5.41 7.57
C ASN A 280 2.74 6.66 6.67
N LEU A 281 3.91 6.97 6.12
CA LEU A 281 3.98 7.85 4.95
C LEU A 281 3.64 7.01 3.72
N GLU A 282 2.64 7.44 2.99
CA GLU A 282 2.14 6.80 1.78
C GLU A 282 2.01 7.81 0.64
N ASN A 283 2.02 7.31 -0.58
CA ASN A 283 1.69 8.10 -1.75
C ASN A 283 0.80 7.34 -2.73
N GLU A 284 -0.15 8.05 -3.30
CA GLU A 284 -1.16 7.48 -4.20
C GLU A 284 -1.49 8.44 -5.33
N LEU A 285 -1.62 7.90 -6.53
CA LEU A 285 -2.10 8.63 -7.69
C LEU A 285 -3.54 8.22 -7.99
N LYS A 286 -4.43 9.19 -8.11
CA LYS A 286 -5.78 8.99 -8.66
C LYS A 286 -5.78 9.48 -10.09
N ILE A 287 -6.21 8.62 -10.99
CA ILE A 287 -6.35 8.86 -12.42
C ILE A 287 -7.84 8.78 -12.77
N VAL A 288 -8.40 9.84 -13.29
CA VAL A 288 -9.74 9.81 -13.90
C VAL A 288 -9.57 9.96 -15.39
N SER A 289 -10.00 8.97 -16.16
CA SER A 289 -9.75 8.91 -17.59
C SER A 289 -10.90 8.25 -18.36
N SER A 290 -11.20 8.74 -19.57
CA SER A 290 -12.13 8.09 -20.48
C SER A 290 -11.54 6.82 -21.08
N TYR A 291 -12.38 5.90 -21.54
CA TYR A 291 -11.95 4.56 -21.98
C TYR A 291 -11.10 4.57 -23.27
N ASP A 292 -11.20 5.60 -24.09
CA ASP A 292 -10.38 5.77 -25.30
C ASP A 292 -8.89 6.05 -25.01
N GLN A 293 -8.57 6.47 -23.77
CA GLN A 293 -7.21 6.80 -23.37
C GLN A 293 -6.32 5.56 -23.21
N LYS A 294 -5.06 5.68 -23.61
CA LYS A 294 -4.07 4.60 -23.53
C LYS A 294 -3.95 4.02 -22.13
N VAL A 295 -3.93 4.87 -21.10
CA VAL A 295 -3.82 4.42 -19.69
C VAL A 295 -5.03 3.58 -19.27
N SER A 296 -6.24 3.94 -19.69
CA SER A 296 -7.46 3.18 -19.41
C SER A 296 -7.43 1.80 -20.05
N LYS A 297 -6.98 1.73 -21.30
CA LYS A 297 -6.82 0.47 -22.03
C LYS A 297 -5.78 -0.44 -21.38
N GLN A 298 -4.62 0.10 -21.00
CA GLN A 298 -3.57 -0.64 -20.34
C GLN A 298 -4.03 -1.20 -18.98
N ILE A 299 -4.75 -0.41 -18.18
CA ILE A 299 -5.27 -0.86 -16.89
C ILE A 299 -6.34 -1.93 -17.07
N SER A 300 -7.27 -1.73 -18.01
CA SER A 300 -8.33 -2.71 -18.31
C SER A 300 -7.74 -4.03 -18.80
N ASP A 301 -6.79 -3.97 -19.73
CA ASP A 301 -6.10 -5.15 -20.28
C ASP A 301 -5.32 -5.90 -19.20
N TYR A 302 -4.64 -5.19 -18.31
CA TYR A 302 -3.93 -5.79 -17.17
C TYR A 302 -4.89 -6.57 -16.25
N TYR A 303 -6.02 -5.99 -15.86
CA TYR A 303 -7.00 -6.67 -15.03
C TYR A 303 -7.62 -7.87 -15.75
N ASP A 304 -8.02 -7.70 -17.00
CA ASP A 304 -8.62 -8.75 -17.81
C ASP A 304 -7.69 -9.94 -17.99
N ARG A 305 -6.41 -9.68 -18.29
CA ARG A 305 -5.38 -10.70 -18.41
C ARG A 305 -5.26 -11.57 -17.16
N LEU A 306 -5.23 -10.93 -15.99
CA LEU A 306 -5.10 -11.67 -14.71
C LEU A 306 -6.41 -12.36 -14.33
N TRP A 307 -7.54 -11.71 -14.56
CA TRP A 307 -8.85 -12.22 -14.18
C TRP A 307 -9.27 -13.44 -14.98
N THR A 308 -9.00 -13.42 -16.27
CA THR A 308 -9.34 -14.50 -17.20
C THR A 308 -8.25 -15.54 -17.35
N ASN A 309 -7.10 -15.34 -16.72
CA ASN A 309 -5.91 -16.18 -16.92
C ASN A 309 -5.48 -16.23 -18.38
N ARG A 310 -5.66 -15.14 -19.14
CA ARG A 310 -5.27 -15.05 -20.53
C ARG A 310 -3.74 -15.19 -20.62
N ASP A 311 -3.26 -16.17 -21.35
CA ASP A 311 -1.85 -16.48 -21.57
C ASP A 311 -1.05 -16.98 -20.31
N GLY A 312 -1.73 -17.43 -19.27
CA GLY A 312 -1.08 -18.07 -18.12
C GLY A 312 -1.96 -18.21 -16.88
N ASP A 313 -1.54 -19.03 -15.94
CA ASP A 313 -2.26 -19.28 -14.67
C ASP A 313 -1.91 -18.24 -13.63
N PHE A 314 -2.45 -17.03 -13.77
CA PHE A 314 -2.16 -15.90 -12.89
C PHE A 314 -2.94 -15.90 -11.59
N THR A 315 -4.18 -16.39 -11.61
CA THR A 315 -5.06 -16.32 -10.45
C THR A 315 -5.89 -17.58 -10.27
N LEU A 316 -6.13 -17.96 -9.01
CA LEU A 316 -7.02 -19.06 -8.62
C LEU A 316 -8.28 -18.48 -7.96
N PRO A 317 -9.47 -19.10 -8.17
CA PRO A 317 -10.67 -18.76 -7.42
C PRO A 317 -10.46 -18.93 -5.92
N TYR A 318 -11.19 -18.14 -5.13
CA TYR A 318 -11.28 -18.36 -3.68
C TYR A 318 -11.85 -19.76 -3.39
N ASP A 319 -11.13 -20.52 -2.57
CA ASP A 319 -11.52 -21.86 -2.13
C ASP A 319 -11.79 -21.85 -0.62
N GLU A 320 -13.04 -22.13 -0.23
CA GLU A 320 -13.44 -22.15 1.19
C GLU A 320 -12.78 -23.26 1.99
N ASN A 321 -12.50 -24.41 1.35
CA ASN A 321 -11.94 -25.56 2.03
C ASN A 321 -10.49 -25.34 2.48
N LYS A 322 -9.85 -24.29 1.99
CA LYS A 322 -8.50 -23.87 2.38
C LYS A 322 -8.47 -22.77 3.46
N ASN A 323 -9.60 -22.49 4.09
CA ASN A 323 -9.67 -21.50 5.17
C ASN A 323 -9.18 -22.08 6.50
N GLU A 324 -8.34 -21.32 7.18
CA GLU A 324 -7.67 -21.70 8.44
C GLU A 324 -8.56 -21.52 9.70
N GLY A 325 -9.88 -21.64 9.57
CA GLY A 325 -10.81 -21.71 10.72
C GLY A 325 -11.22 -20.35 11.29
N VAL A 326 -12.38 -20.35 11.96
CA VAL A 326 -13.09 -19.18 12.53
C VAL A 326 -12.24 -18.43 13.57
N PHE A 327 -11.39 -19.14 14.31
CA PHE A 327 -10.55 -18.53 15.36
C PHE A 327 -9.51 -17.58 14.77
N ASN A 328 -8.85 -18.00 13.69
CA ASN A 328 -7.88 -17.15 13.00
C ASN A 328 -8.55 -15.89 12.42
N ASP A 329 -9.76 -16.01 11.86
CA ASP A 329 -10.52 -14.86 11.37
C ASP A 329 -10.82 -13.83 12.47
N LEU A 330 -11.24 -14.29 13.66
CA LEU A 330 -11.51 -13.41 14.80
C LEU A 330 -10.23 -12.74 15.31
N LEU A 331 -9.14 -13.49 15.40
CA LEU A 331 -7.83 -12.98 15.82
C LEU A 331 -7.33 -11.90 14.85
N PHE A 332 -7.41 -12.11 13.52
CA PHE A 332 -7.02 -11.11 12.53
C PHE A 332 -7.90 -9.87 12.57
N ARG A 333 -9.21 -10.02 12.76
CA ARG A 333 -10.10 -8.87 12.96
C ARG A 333 -9.71 -8.05 14.18
N PHE A 334 -9.39 -8.71 15.28
CA PHE A 334 -8.94 -8.05 16.50
C PHE A 334 -7.62 -7.30 16.29
N ILE A 335 -6.64 -7.94 15.63
CA ILE A 335 -5.34 -7.35 15.30
C ILE A 335 -5.50 -6.10 14.45
N GLU A 336 -6.30 -6.16 13.38
CA GLU A 336 -6.54 -5.00 12.50
C GLU A 336 -7.36 -3.90 13.17
N MET A 337 -8.40 -4.24 13.94
CA MET A 337 -9.19 -3.25 14.67
C MET A 337 -8.35 -2.44 15.66
N ASN A 338 -7.36 -3.07 16.29
CA ASN A 338 -6.49 -2.42 17.27
C ASN A 338 -5.21 -1.83 16.65
N GLY A 339 -4.98 -2.01 15.35
CA GLY A 339 -3.77 -1.50 14.67
C GLY A 339 -2.48 -2.24 15.08
N ILE A 340 -2.60 -3.45 15.63
CA ILE A 340 -1.47 -4.30 16.02
C ILE A 340 -0.82 -4.92 14.77
N GLY A 341 -1.54 -5.00 13.66
CA GLY A 341 -1.03 -5.51 12.38
C GLY A 341 0.25 -4.76 11.97
N ILE A 342 1.30 -5.52 11.63
CA ILE A 342 2.59 -4.98 11.18
C ILE A 342 2.53 -4.60 9.68
N PHE A 343 1.42 -4.91 9.03
CA PHE A 343 1.21 -4.78 7.57
C PHE A 343 0.65 -3.44 7.15
#